data_8f3f6eb9c597b498d6c7c239b3d08f81
#
_entry.id   8f3f6eb9c597b498d6c7c239b3d08f81
#
_cell.length_a   1.000
_cell.length_b   1.000
_cell.length_c   1.000
_cell.angle_alpha   90.00
_cell.angle_beta   90.00
_cell.angle_gamma   90.00
#
_symmetry.space_group_name_H-M   'P 1'
#
loop_
_entity.id
_entity.type
_entity.pdbx_description
1 polymer ?
#
loop_
_entity_poly.entity_id
_entity_poly.type
_entity_poly.pdbx_seq_one_letter_code
_entity_poly.pdbx_strand_id
1 'polypeptide(L)'
;MEPAPRAPGRRAAGRRRLLGAAAAAKGLREDLRGLSRTPKQEGPREDEEAAAAGHEFLLPNKRSFQNAAKSNNLDLMEKLFEKKVNINAVNNMNRTALHFAVGANNLSAVDFLLNHKARVDVADKHGLTVIHLAAWSGSLEIMLMLVRAGADQRARNQDGMNALQFAAQSNGVRIVEYLIQDLHLKDLNQPDEKGRKPFLLAAERGHIEMIEKLMALNLHTSEKDKEGNAALHLAAKNGHSPAVWVLLTQWQEVNETNENGETPFFLAVEGGHEECSKVLLAAGSDINIPNKLSISALQTAARNGHASLVSFLLSENVDLHHKVEPKESPLHLAVINNHITVVNSLISAQHDIDVLNQRQQTPLHIAADLGNVELVETLLKAGCDLKVVDKHGKTALALAARSNHSLVVDMLIKAERYCAWREERGENVRDPPTSFTLTFKQDHSPETRHIRSLLWDLAYHQLKASEWQRQARSWHFTDAQIRAIEEQWAGEESFREHGHRALLIWLHGALVTQATPVKHLYEELVHAGFPELAAIAKSLPRPGSLAELPGDVPPQDDVWMFTAKKGSTLWNFKKVRKNISNSVILTENFFLMFLLLFLY
;
A
#
# COMPACT_ATOMS: atom_id res chain seq x y z
N MET A 1 32.75 26.84 26.87
CA MET A 1 31.32 27.18 26.63
C MET A 1 30.73 26.07 25.79
N GLU A 2 30.09 25.10 26.42
CA GLU A 2 29.38 23.98 25.77
C GLU A 2 28.02 24.48 25.27
N PRO A 3 27.55 24.01 24.12
CA PRO A 3 26.21 24.32 23.63
C PRO A 3 25.16 23.38 24.25
N ALA A 4 24.07 23.97 24.71
CA ALA A 4 22.92 23.34 25.34
C ALA A 4 22.21 22.29 24.43
N PRO A 5 21.55 21.27 24.99
CA PRO A 5 20.89 20.20 24.23
C PRO A 5 19.62 20.68 23.55
N ARG A 6 19.46 20.30 22.28
CA ARG A 6 18.26 20.56 21.46
C ARG A 6 17.06 19.74 21.95
N ALA A 7 15.94 20.38 22.14
CA ALA A 7 14.67 19.76 22.49
C ALA A 7 14.15 18.79 21.39
N PRO A 8 13.48 17.68 21.75
CA PRO A 8 12.98 16.70 20.78
C PRO A 8 11.77 17.26 20.02
N GLY A 9 11.79 17.05 18.70
CA GLY A 9 10.91 17.68 17.75
C GLY A 9 9.42 17.33 17.89
N ARG A 10 8.61 18.37 17.69
CA ARG A 10 7.13 18.37 17.66
C ARG A 10 6.45 17.47 16.60
N ARG A 11 7.20 16.72 15.81
CA ARG A 11 6.67 15.89 14.71
C ARG A 11 6.02 14.55 15.12
N ALA A 12 6.32 14.05 16.32
CA ALA A 12 5.76 12.76 16.78
C ALA A 12 4.36 12.87 17.40
N ALA A 13 3.98 14.04 17.89
CA ALA A 13 2.68 14.26 18.54
C ALA A 13 1.51 14.40 17.54
N GLY A 14 1.76 14.95 16.33
CA GLY A 14 0.74 15.10 15.29
C GLY A 14 0.28 13.78 14.68
N ARG A 15 1.21 12.83 14.44
CA ARG A 15 0.86 11.51 13.89
C ARG A 15 0.03 10.64 14.84
N ARG A 16 0.26 10.73 16.15
CA ARG A 16 -0.55 9.98 17.13
C ARG A 16 -1.98 10.52 17.28
N ARG A 17 -2.21 11.83 17.08
CA ARG A 17 -3.55 12.42 17.12
C ARG A 17 -4.38 12.15 15.86
N LEU A 18 -3.75 12.10 14.68
CA LEU A 18 -4.42 11.73 13.41
C LEU A 18 -4.88 10.26 13.39
N LEU A 19 -4.09 9.36 13.99
CA LEU A 19 -4.49 7.96 14.17
C LEU A 19 -5.65 7.81 15.16
N GLY A 20 -5.74 8.66 16.18
CA GLY A 20 -6.82 8.63 17.18
C GLY A 20 -8.19 9.01 16.61
N ALA A 21 -8.28 10.03 15.76
CA ALA A 21 -9.56 10.49 15.21
C ALA A 21 -10.09 9.60 14.08
N ALA A 22 -9.20 9.06 13.23
CA ALA A 22 -9.56 8.04 12.26
C ALA A 22 -9.97 6.72 12.94
N ALA A 23 -9.31 6.36 14.06
CA ALA A 23 -9.68 5.20 14.87
C ALA A 23 -11.01 5.39 15.59
N ALA A 24 -11.34 6.60 16.07
CA ALA A 24 -12.64 6.89 16.68
C ALA A 24 -13.79 6.83 15.66
N ALA A 25 -13.60 7.37 14.46
CA ALA A 25 -14.60 7.28 13.38
C ALA A 25 -14.72 5.84 12.83
N LYS A 26 -13.61 5.09 12.78
CA LYS A 26 -13.60 3.68 12.40
C LYS A 26 -14.21 2.81 13.50
N GLY A 27 -13.92 3.08 14.77
CA GLY A 27 -14.54 2.43 15.92
C GLY A 27 -16.03 2.67 15.98
N LEU A 28 -16.51 3.91 15.70
CA LEU A 28 -17.93 4.21 15.60
C LEU A 28 -18.62 3.43 14.46
N ARG A 29 -17.94 3.31 13.31
CA ARG A 29 -18.43 2.52 12.16
C ARG A 29 -18.45 1.02 12.44
N GLU A 30 -17.47 0.50 13.15
CA GLU A 30 -17.38 -0.91 13.55
C GLU A 30 -18.37 -1.22 14.66
N ASP A 31 -18.51 -0.33 15.63
CA ASP A 31 -19.52 -0.44 16.71
C ASP A 31 -20.95 -0.34 16.16
N LEU A 32 -21.20 0.53 15.18
CA LEU A 32 -22.52 0.64 14.52
C LEU A 32 -22.77 -0.52 13.55
N ARG A 33 -21.75 -1.05 12.85
CA ARG A 33 -21.87 -2.30 12.07
C ARG A 33 -22.07 -3.52 12.95
N GLY A 34 -21.49 -3.54 14.15
CA GLY A 34 -21.79 -4.52 15.19
C GLY A 34 -23.22 -4.43 15.70
N LEU A 35 -23.88 -3.27 15.56
CA LEU A 35 -25.30 -3.07 15.89
C LEU A 35 -26.26 -3.67 14.84
N SER A 36 -25.83 -3.82 13.57
CA SER A 36 -26.67 -4.30 12.46
C SER A 36 -26.54 -5.79 12.12
N ARG A 37 -25.67 -6.56 12.80
CA ARG A 37 -25.55 -8.02 12.58
C ARG A 37 -26.42 -8.79 13.56
N THR A 38 -27.34 -9.59 13.03
CA THR A 38 -28.10 -10.62 13.78
C THR A 38 -27.11 -11.65 14.36
N PRO A 39 -27.26 -12.04 15.64
CA PRO A 39 -26.38 -13.03 16.25
C PRO A 39 -26.66 -14.42 15.68
N LYS A 40 -25.62 -15.11 15.20
CA LYS A 40 -25.66 -16.58 15.05
C LYS A 40 -25.74 -17.20 16.45
N GLN A 41 -26.68 -18.11 16.61
CA GLN A 41 -26.84 -18.90 17.81
C GLN A 41 -25.58 -19.75 18.05
N GLU A 42 -24.86 -19.45 19.12
CA GLU A 42 -23.94 -20.39 19.76
C GLU A 42 -24.55 -20.76 21.11
N GLY A 43 -24.66 -22.06 21.35
CA GLY A 43 -25.23 -22.65 22.54
C GLY A 43 -24.37 -22.41 23.79
N PRO A 44 -24.93 -22.66 24.99
CA PRO A 44 -24.32 -22.30 26.24
C PRO A 44 -23.14 -23.22 26.59
N ARG A 45 -21.97 -22.63 26.88
CA ARG A 45 -20.94 -23.29 27.66
C ARG A 45 -21.14 -22.94 29.13
N GLU A 46 -21.47 -23.97 29.89
CA GLU A 46 -21.41 -23.99 31.34
C GLU A 46 -19.94 -23.93 31.76
N ASP A 47 -19.54 -22.91 32.49
CA ASP A 47 -18.32 -22.94 33.32
C ASP A 47 -18.72 -22.41 34.70
N GLU A 48 -18.52 -23.31 35.66
CA GLU A 48 -18.63 -23.12 37.11
C GLU A 48 -17.57 -22.11 37.57
N GLU A 49 -18.00 -21.11 38.32
CA GLU A 49 -17.28 -20.62 39.47
C GLU A 49 -18.24 -19.93 40.43
N ALA A 50 -18.50 -20.62 41.53
CA ALA A 50 -19.30 -20.14 42.63
C ALA A 50 -18.44 -19.30 43.59
N ALA A 51 -19.07 -18.30 44.18
CA ALA A 51 -18.75 -17.64 45.43
C ALA A 51 -17.85 -16.40 45.40
N ALA A 52 -18.47 -15.25 45.09
CA ALA A 52 -18.21 -13.97 45.78
C ALA A 52 -19.50 -13.19 45.89
N ALA A 53 -20.10 -13.23 47.02
CA ALA A 53 -21.45 -12.78 47.29
C ALA A 53 -21.60 -11.25 47.20
N GLY A 54 -22.63 -10.78 46.50
CA GLY A 54 -23.33 -9.51 46.74
C GLY A 54 -23.24 -8.44 45.64
N HIS A 55 -22.16 -8.31 44.89
CA HIS A 55 -22.00 -7.26 43.85
C HIS A 55 -22.04 -7.76 42.40
N GLU A 56 -21.85 -9.04 42.16
CA GLU A 56 -21.68 -9.62 40.80
C GLU A 56 -23.00 -10.00 40.09
N PHE A 57 -24.11 -10.18 40.80
CA PHE A 57 -25.38 -10.54 40.20
C PHE A 57 -26.04 -9.42 39.36
N LEU A 58 -25.62 -8.17 39.49
CA LEU A 58 -26.13 -7.04 38.71
C LEU A 58 -25.48 -6.89 37.32
N LEU A 59 -24.26 -7.42 37.11
CA LEU A 59 -23.52 -7.28 35.85
C LEU A 59 -24.16 -8.03 34.66
N PRO A 60 -24.56 -9.31 34.75
CA PRO A 60 -25.20 -10.03 33.66
C PRO A 60 -26.54 -9.43 33.29
N ASN A 61 -27.38 -9.08 34.27
CA ASN A 61 -28.71 -8.49 34.04
C ASN A 61 -28.62 -7.11 33.37
N LYS A 62 -27.67 -6.30 33.74
CA LYS A 62 -27.37 -4.99 33.13
C LYS A 62 -26.98 -5.14 31.65
N ARG A 63 -26.07 -6.06 31.34
CA ARG A 63 -25.63 -6.34 29.96
C ARG A 63 -26.81 -6.92 29.14
N SER A 64 -27.59 -7.79 29.74
CA SER A 64 -28.80 -8.36 29.11
C SER A 64 -29.84 -7.29 28.80
N PHE A 65 -30.03 -6.31 29.68
CA PHE A 65 -30.95 -5.19 29.46
C PHE A 65 -30.48 -4.29 28.30
N GLN A 66 -29.19 -3.95 28.23
CA GLN A 66 -28.64 -3.19 27.13
C GLN A 66 -28.74 -3.94 25.80
N ASN A 67 -28.50 -5.26 25.81
CA ASN A 67 -28.67 -6.10 24.62
C ASN A 67 -30.15 -6.22 24.20
N ALA A 68 -31.07 -6.33 25.13
CA ALA A 68 -32.52 -6.33 24.86
C ALA A 68 -32.97 -5.03 24.20
N ALA A 69 -32.47 -3.87 24.68
CA ALA A 69 -32.73 -2.58 24.08
C ALA A 69 -32.12 -2.47 22.67
N LYS A 70 -30.93 -3.03 22.46
CA LYS A 70 -30.27 -3.11 21.15
C LYS A 70 -31.03 -4.00 20.16
N SER A 71 -31.63 -5.10 20.60
CA SER A 71 -32.38 -6.05 19.75
C SER A 71 -33.87 -5.79 19.69
N ASN A 72 -34.35 -4.68 20.28
CA ASN A 72 -35.79 -4.34 20.38
C ASN A 72 -36.64 -5.43 21.05
N ASN A 73 -36.07 -6.17 22.00
CA ASN A 73 -36.79 -7.23 22.73
C ASN A 73 -37.49 -6.64 23.97
N LEU A 74 -38.72 -6.15 23.76
CA LEU A 74 -39.50 -5.48 24.79
C LEU A 74 -39.86 -6.42 25.93
N ASP A 75 -40.25 -7.69 25.66
CA ASP A 75 -40.62 -8.68 26.67
C ASP A 75 -39.45 -8.92 27.65
N LEU A 76 -38.23 -8.98 27.15
CA LEU A 76 -37.05 -9.14 27.99
C LEU A 76 -36.72 -7.85 28.76
N MET A 77 -36.93 -6.69 28.13
CA MET A 77 -36.74 -5.40 28.81
C MET A 77 -37.71 -5.24 29.97
N GLU A 78 -38.99 -5.58 29.80
CA GLU A 78 -40.03 -5.54 30.81
C GLU A 78 -39.73 -6.48 32.00
N LYS A 79 -39.43 -7.76 31.71
CA LYS A 79 -39.02 -8.75 32.73
C LYS A 79 -37.78 -8.33 33.53
N LEU A 80 -36.81 -7.69 32.89
CA LEU A 80 -35.61 -7.21 33.57
C LEU A 80 -35.87 -5.92 34.36
N PHE A 81 -36.76 -5.07 33.89
CA PHE A 81 -37.19 -3.87 34.59
C PHE A 81 -37.97 -4.21 35.87
N GLU A 82 -38.88 -5.20 35.82
CA GLU A 82 -39.59 -5.75 37.00
C GLU A 82 -38.62 -6.29 38.06
N LYS A 83 -37.45 -6.85 37.62
CA LYS A 83 -36.37 -7.27 38.51
C LYS A 83 -35.53 -6.09 39.05
N LYS A 84 -35.99 -4.85 38.89
CA LYS A 84 -35.37 -3.60 39.37
C LYS A 84 -33.97 -3.38 38.78
N VAL A 85 -33.71 -3.80 37.55
CA VAL A 85 -32.46 -3.44 36.85
C VAL A 85 -32.42 -1.94 36.66
N ASN A 86 -31.30 -1.31 36.99
CA ASN A 86 -31.15 0.14 36.81
C ASN A 86 -31.16 0.51 35.32
N ILE A 87 -32.21 1.20 34.89
CA ILE A 87 -32.45 1.64 33.50
C ILE A 87 -31.32 2.55 32.97
N ASN A 88 -30.68 3.31 33.88
CA ASN A 88 -29.59 4.23 33.57
C ASN A 88 -28.19 3.59 33.78
N ALA A 89 -28.13 2.28 33.96
CA ALA A 89 -26.85 1.61 34.12
C ALA A 89 -25.96 1.76 32.88
N VAL A 90 -24.70 2.15 33.09
CA VAL A 90 -23.74 2.39 32.03
C VAL A 90 -22.79 1.20 31.88
N ASN A 91 -22.33 0.94 30.66
CA ASN A 91 -21.25 -0.03 30.37
C ASN A 91 -19.87 0.60 30.51
N ASN A 92 -18.82 -0.15 30.11
CA ASN A 92 -17.42 0.31 30.16
C ASN A 92 -17.16 1.55 29.27
N MET A 93 -18.01 1.80 28.27
CA MET A 93 -17.96 2.98 27.38
C MET A 93 -18.86 4.11 27.88
N ASN A 94 -19.41 4.02 29.11
CA ASN A 94 -20.40 4.93 29.69
C ASN A 94 -21.73 5.03 28.92
N ARG A 95 -22.10 3.97 28.15
CA ARG A 95 -23.36 3.90 27.37
C ARG A 95 -24.46 3.26 28.16
N THR A 96 -25.66 3.86 28.14
CA THR A 96 -26.89 3.33 28.72
C THR A 96 -27.67 2.45 27.70
N ALA A 97 -28.71 1.77 28.15
CA ALA A 97 -29.66 1.06 27.28
C ALA A 97 -30.25 1.99 26.20
N LEU A 98 -30.54 3.26 26.55
CA LEU A 98 -31.07 4.25 25.62
C LEU A 98 -30.08 4.55 24.48
N HIS A 99 -28.78 4.60 24.74
CA HIS A 99 -27.76 4.74 23.66
C HIS A 99 -27.86 3.57 22.67
N PHE A 100 -28.03 2.34 23.14
CA PHE A 100 -28.14 1.17 22.27
C PHE A 100 -29.46 1.14 21.49
N ALA A 101 -30.59 1.49 22.11
CA ALA A 101 -31.89 1.55 21.45
C ALA A 101 -31.89 2.61 20.33
N VAL A 102 -31.39 3.83 20.62
CA VAL A 102 -31.27 4.93 19.65
C VAL A 102 -30.29 4.60 18.53
N GLY A 103 -29.12 4.08 18.86
CA GLY A 103 -28.11 3.70 17.86
C GLY A 103 -28.53 2.55 16.94
N ALA A 104 -29.45 1.70 17.41
CA ALA A 104 -30.07 0.62 16.63
C ALA A 104 -31.36 1.04 15.91
N ASN A 105 -31.79 2.29 16.07
CA ASN A 105 -33.04 2.84 15.52
C ASN A 105 -34.30 2.09 15.98
N ASN A 106 -34.37 1.62 17.25
CA ASN A 106 -35.43 0.84 17.82
C ASN A 106 -36.48 1.72 18.50
N LEU A 107 -37.46 2.23 17.76
CA LEU A 107 -38.51 3.13 18.24
C LEU A 107 -39.22 2.62 19.51
N SER A 108 -39.67 1.38 19.50
CA SER A 108 -40.44 0.80 20.63
C SER A 108 -39.60 0.69 21.91
N ALA A 109 -38.28 0.33 21.76
CA ALA A 109 -37.38 0.28 22.91
C ALA A 109 -37.08 1.68 23.44
N VAL A 110 -36.93 2.69 22.55
CA VAL A 110 -36.77 4.09 22.94
C VAL A 110 -37.98 4.59 23.69
N ASP A 111 -39.21 4.33 23.17
CA ASP A 111 -40.44 4.71 23.81
C ASP A 111 -40.59 4.08 25.22
N PHE A 112 -40.34 2.76 25.31
CA PHE A 112 -40.34 2.06 26.61
C PHE A 112 -39.38 2.73 27.61
N LEU A 113 -38.13 3.02 27.19
CA LEU A 113 -37.10 3.60 28.06
C LEU A 113 -37.48 5.02 28.52
N LEU A 114 -38.01 5.86 27.62
CA LEU A 114 -38.39 7.22 27.92
C LEU A 114 -39.63 7.27 28.85
N ASN A 115 -40.64 6.39 28.65
CA ASN A 115 -41.80 6.27 29.51
C ASN A 115 -41.41 5.84 30.94
N HIS A 116 -40.31 5.09 31.07
CA HIS A 116 -39.74 4.71 32.37
C HIS A 116 -38.67 5.69 32.87
N LYS A 117 -38.63 6.93 32.35
CA LYS A 117 -37.78 8.03 32.79
C LYS A 117 -36.27 7.73 32.65
N ALA A 118 -35.86 7.07 31.57
CA ALA A 118 -34.45 6.96 31.23
C ALA A 118 -33.84 8.35 31.03
N ARG A 119 -32.62 8.55 31.53
CA ARG A 119 -31.90 9.82 31.40
C ARG A 119 -31.42 10.00 29.95
N VAL A 120 -31.70 11.18 29.40
CA VAL A 120 -31.32 11.57 28.03
C VAL A 120 -29.99 12.39 27.97
N ASP A 121 -29.50 12.82 29.14
CA ASP A 121 -28.31 13.71 29.28
C ASP A 121 -27.00 12.96 29.49
N VAL A 122 -27.04 11.62 29.56
CA VAL A 122 -25.82 10.81 29.77
C VAL A 122 -24.95 10.88 28.51
N ALA A 123 -23.69 11.24 28.68
CA ALA A 123 -22.69 11.20 27.61
C ALA A 123 -21.81 9.95 27.75
N ASP A 124 -21.46 9.34 26.62
CA ASP A 124 -20.50 8.23 26.59
C ASP A 124 -19.05 8.74 26.76
N LYS A 125 -18.06 7.84 26.70
CA LYS A 125 -16.65 8.20 26.82
C LYS A 125 -16.11 9.11 25.72
N HIS A 126 -16.84 9.28 24.62
CA HIS A 126 -16.51 10.22 23.53
C HIS A 126 -17.34 11.51 23.61
N GLY A 127 -18.09 11.69 24.70
CA GLY A 127 -19.00 12.83 24.85
C GLY A 127 -20.28 12.69 24.02
N LEU A 128 -20.58 11.51 23.44
CA LEU A 128 -21.78 11.28 22.64
C LEU A 128 -22.99 11.10 23.55
N THR A 129 -24.00 11.94 23.37
CA THR A 129 -25.32 11.78 23.97
C THR A 129 -26.29 11.13 22.99
N VAL A 130 -27.45 10.73 23.46
CA VAL A 130 -28.48 10.10 22.62
C VAL A 130 -28.95 10.99 21.47
N ILE A 131 -28.86 12.34 21.60
CA ILE A 131 -29.24 13.25 20.53
C ILE A 131 -28.26 13.16 19.34
N HIS A 132 -26.97 12.98 19.61
CA HIS A 132 -25.95 12.76 18.58
C HIS A 132 -26.20 11.46 17.83
N LEU A 133 -26.56 10.39 18.55
CA LEU A 133 -26.85 9.08 17.94
C LEU A 133 -28.14 9.11 17.11
N ALA A 134 -29.18 9.84 17.55
CA ALA A 134 -30.38 10.04 16.76
C ALA A 134 -30.12 10.82 15.47
N ALA A 135 -29.29 11.86 15.57
CA ALA A 135 -28.84 12.61 14.38
C ALA A 135 -28.06 11.73 13.40
N TRP A 136 -27.16 10.89 13.91
CA TRP A 136 -26.38 9.95 13.10
C TRP A 136 -27.23 8.84 12.48
N SER A 137 -28.21 8.29 13.22
CA SER A 137 -29.09 7.23 12.70
C SER A 137 -30.11 7.73 11.66
N GLY A 138 -30.28 9.04 11.53
CA GLY A 138 -31.21 9.65 10.59
C GLY A 138 -32.69 9.52 10.98
N SER A 139 -32.99 9.07 12.21
CA SER A 139 -34.37 8.87 12.67
C SER A 139 -34.98 10.15 13.24
N LEU A 140 -35.81 10.80 12.44
CA LEU A 140 -36.55 11.98 12.88
C LEU A 140 -37.50 11.65 14.04
N GLU A 141 -38.16 10.50 13.99
CA GLU A 141 -39.11 10.08 15.01
C GLU A 141 -38.46 9.95 16.39
N ILE A 142 -37.30 9.27 16.45
CA ILE A 142 -36.52 9.17 17.69
C ILE A 142 -36.02 10.55 18.12
N MET A 143 -35.55 11.39 17.18
CA MET A 143 -35.14 12.76 17.48
C MET A 143 -36.25 13.55 18.14
N LEU A 144 -37.48 13.48 17.62
CA LEU A 144 -38.67 14.12 18.18
C LEU A 144 -38.97 13.63 19.60
N MET A 145 -38.90 12.32 19.85
CA MET A 145 -39.13 11.71 21.17
C MET A 145 -38.09 12.21 22.18
N LEU A 146 -36.82 12.24 21.81
CA LEU A 146 -35.71 12.70 22.67
C LEU A 146 -35.84 14.19 23.01
N VAL A 147 -36.19 15.03 22.03
CA VAL A 147 -36.40 16.46 22.24
C VAL A 147 -37.56 16.69 23.19
N ARG A 148 -38.68 15.97 23.04
CA ARG A 148 -39.82 16.02 23.98
C ARG A 148 -39.46 15.56 25.39
N ALA A 149 -38.53 14.61 25.51
CA ALA A 149 -38.00 14.13 26.78
C ALA A 149 -36.95 15.07 27.41
N GLY A 150 -36.63 16.23 26.76
CA GLY A 150 -35.73 17.25 27.28
C GLY A 150 -34.25 17.01 26.95
N ALA A 151 -33.94 16.25 25.91
CA ALA A 151 -32.54 16.12 25.44
C ALA A 151 -31.99 17.47 24.93
N ASP A 152 -30.76 17.80 25.30
CA ASP A 152 -30.08 19.04 24.86
C ASP A 152 -29.63 18.94 23.40
N GLN A 153 -30.31 19.72 22.53
CA GLN A 153 -29.98 19.78 21.10
C GLN A 153 -28.67 20.53 20.80
N ARG A 154 -28.12 21.28 21.76
CA ARG A 154 -26.86 22.03 21.65
C ARG A 154 -25.68 21.28 22.23
N ALA A 155 -25.90 20.07 22.74
CA ALA A 155 -24.83 19.25 23.27
C ALA A 155 -23.71 19.06 22.23
N ARG A 156 -22.46 19.07 22.69
CA ARG A 156 -21.28 18.81 21.87
C ARG A 156 -20.51 17.61 22.42
N ASN A 157 -19.99 16.79 21.51
CA ASN A 157 -19.10 15.68 21.88
C ASN A 157 -17.66 16.19 22.16
N GLN A 158 -16.73 15.29 22.43
CA GLN A 158 -15.31 15.64 22.69
C GLN A 158 -14.60 16.26 21.48
N ASP A 159 -15.05 16.00 20.25
CA ASP A 159 -14.52 16.62 19.02
C ASP A 159 -15.20 17.96 18.70
N GLY A 160 -16.03 18.48 19.61
CA GLY A 160 -16.78 19.71 19.43
C GLY A 160 -17.98 19.59 18.47
N MET A 161 -18.34 18.40 18.03
CA MET A 161 -19.44 18.15 17.10
C MET A 161 -20.81 18.16 17.79
N ASN A 162 -21.79 18.77 17.16
CA ASN A 162 -23.20 18.83 17.60
C ASN A 162 -24.11 17.96 16.70
N ALA A 163 -25.41 17.90 17.02
CA ALA A 163 -26.39 17.11 16.30
C ALA A 163 -26.51 17.47 14.81
N LEU A 164 -26.37 18.78 14.45
CA LEU A 164 -26.44 19.21 13.04
C LEU A 164 -25.27 18.66 12.23
N GLN A 165 -24.07 18.62 12.82
CA GLN A 165 -22.88 18.05 12.18
C GLN A 165 -22.99 16.54 12.00
N PHE A 166 -23.54 15.83 12.99
CA PHE A 166 -23.81 14.39 12.86
C PHE A 166 -24.87 14.08 11.78
N ALA A 167 -25.94 14.90 11.71
CA ALA A 167 -26.96 14.76 10.66
C ALA A 167 -26.37 15.04 9.27
N ALA A 168 -25.52 16.09 9.12
CA ALA A 168 -24.83 16.37 7.86
C ALA A 168 -23.88 15.26 7.43
N GLN A 169 -23.19 14.64 8.38
CA GLN A 169 -22.24 13.55 8.12
C GLN A 169 -22.94 12.22 7.76
N SER A 170 -24.19 12.04 8.14
CA SER A 170 -24.98 10.83 7.89
C SER A 170 -26.08 10.98 6.82
N ASN A 171 -26.15 12.11 6.14
CA ASN A 171 -27.20 12.47 5.17
C ASN A 171 -28.62 12.54 5.79
N GLY A 172 -28.74 12.91 7.07
CA GLY A 172 -30.01 13.04 7.79
C GLY A 172 -30.76 14.33 7.42
N VAL A 173 -31.17 14.51 6.17
CA VAL A 173 -31.77 15.75 5.62
C VAL A 173 -33.00 16.19 6.43
N ARG A 174 -33.91 15.26 6.77
CA ARG A 174 -35.13 15.55 7.57
C ARG A 174 -34.79 16.05 8.98
N ILE A 175 -33.69 15.58 9.56
CA ILE A 175 -33.22 16.06 10.87
C ILE A 175 -32.66 17.47 10.77
N VAL A 176 -31.90 17.76 9.70
CA VAL A 176 -31.40 19.12 9.43
C VAL A 176 -32.56 20.09 9.25
N GLU A 177 -33.59 19.72 8.48
CA GLU A 177 -34.83 20.49 8.34
C GLU A 177 -35.46 20.78 9.70
N TYR A 178 -35.71 19.77 10.50
CA TYR A 178 -36.30 19.89 11.82
C TYR A 178 -35.48 20.80 12.74
N LEU A 179 -34.16 20.61 12.84
CA LEU A 179 -33.30 21.42 13.70
C LEU A 179 -33.28 22.90 13.27
N ILE A 180 -33.26 23.20 11.97
CA ILE A 180 -33.08 24.55 11.43
C ILE A 180 -34.40 25.26 11.19
N GLN A 181 -35.41 24.58 10.63
CA GLN A 181 -36.68 25.20 10.27
C GLN A 181 -37.67 25.17 11.44
N ASP A 182 -37.83 24.02 12.09
CA ASP A 182 -38.84 23.89 13.16
C ASP A 182 -38.33 24.42 14.51
N LEU A 183 -37.10 24.06 14.88
CA LEU A 183 -36.50 24.50 16.14
C LEU A 183 -35.73 25.80 16.04
N HIS A 184 -35.52 26.36 14.83
CA HIS A 184 -34.81 27.58 14.56
C HIS A 184 -33.36 27.66 15.13
N LEU A 185 -32.68 26.49 15.24
CA LEU A 185 -31.35 26.36 15.86
C LEU A 185 -30.20 26.65 14.87
N LYS A 186 -30.22 27.83 14.21
CA LYS A 186 -29.14 28.27 13.29
C LYS A 186 -27.78 28.41 13.99
N ASP A 187 -27.75 28.58 15.30
CA ASP A 187 -26.56 28.58 16.12
C ASP A 187 -25.80 27.26 16.17
N LEU A 188 -26.42 26.15 15.71
CA LEU A 188 -25.73 24.87 15.54
C LEU A 188 -24.76 24.85 14.33
N ASN A 189 -24.84 25.84 13.42
CA ASN A 189 -23.90 25.94 12.28
C ASN A 189 -22.52 26.47 12.71
N GLN A 190 -21.88 25.78 13.65
CA GLN A 190 -20.58 26.10 14.23
C GLN A 190 -19.53 25.08 13.79
N PRO A 191 -18.26 25.44 13.77
CA PRO A 191 -17.18 24.51 13.48
C PRO A 191 -16.96 23.51 14.63
N ASP A 192 -16.51 22.31 14.25
CA ASP A 192 -15.96 21.32 15.18
C ASP A 192 -14.52 21.68 15.58
N GLU A 193 -13.85 20.82 16.37
CA GLU A 193 -12.45 21.04 16.74
C GLU A 193 -11.47 21.08 15.55
N LYS A 194 -11.84 20.54 14.39
CA LYS A 194 -11.07 20.61 13.14
C LYS A 194 -11.44 21.80 12.26
N GLY A 195 -12.35 22.66 12.72
CA GLY A 195 -12.85 23.78 11.94
C GLY A 195 -13.94 23.42 10.92
N ARG A 196 -14.44 22.18 10.91
CA ARG A 196 -15.41 21.73 9.93
C ARG A 196 -16.83 22.10 10.33
N LYS A 197 -17.50 22.88 9.51
CA LYS A 197 -18.92 23.14 9.58
C LYS A 197 -19.73 21.99 8.96
N PRO A 198 -21.06 21.90 9.21
CA PRO A 198 -21.92 20.86 8.62
C PRO A 198 -21.77 20.71 7.10
N PHE A 199 -21.64 21.83 6.37
CA PHE A 199 -21.46 21.84 4.93
C PHE A 199 -20.17 21.13 4.47
N LEU A 200 -19.06 21.36 5.17
CA LEU A 200 -17.79 20.69 4.89
C LEU A 200 -17.88 19.18 5.16
N LEU A 201 -18.60 18.78 6.20
CA LEU A 201 -18.83 17.36 6.53
C LEU A 201 -19.69 16.66 5.47
N ALA A 202 -20.72 17.34 4.96
CA ALA A 202 -21.53 16.82 3.85
C ALA A 202 -20.70 16.63 2.57
N ALA A 203 -19.83 17.60 2.25
CA ALA A 203 -18.91 17.52 1.12
C ALA A 203 -17.85 16.41 1.31
N GLU A 204 -17.28 16.26 2.51
CA GLU A 204 -16.34 15.19 2.86
C GLU A 204 -16.94 13.78 2.64
N ARG A 205 -18.27 13.66 2.82
CA ARG A 205 -19.01 12.40 2.66
C ARG A 205 -19.67 12.24 1.28
N GLY A 206 -19.69 13.27 0.47
CA GLY A 206 -20.30 13.24 -0.86
C GLY A 206 -21.83 13.19 -0.83
N HIS A 207 -22.47 13.71 0.21
CA HIS A 207 -23.92 13.71 0.36
C HIS A 207 -24.55 14.86 -0.43
N ILE A 208 -24.90 14.61 -1.69
CA ILE A 208 -25.41 15.61 -2.64
C ILE A 208 -26.68 16.26 -2.09
N GLU A 209 -27.69 15.46 -1.72
CA GLU A 209 -28.95 15.94 -1.18
C GLU A 209 -28.77 16.83 0.06
N MET A 210 -27.83 16.47 0.91
CA MET A 210 -27.46 17.28 2.06
C MET A 210 -26.77 18.59 1.68
N ILE A 211 -25.85 18.55 0.70
CA ILE A 211 -25.17 19.73 0.18
C ILE A 211 -26.20 20.71 -0.38
N GLU A 212 -27.10 20.25 -1.25
CA GLU A 212 -28.17 21.06 -1.85
C GLU A 212 -29.11 21.61 -0.77
N LYS A 213 -29.47 20.79 0.22
CA LYS A 213 -30.32 21.24 1.32
C LYS A 213 -29.68 22.31 2.19
N LEU A 214 -28.41 22.14 2.57
CA LEU A 214 -27.67 23.15 3.32
C LEU A 214 -27.52 24.46 2.52
N MET A 215 -27.37 24.37 1.19
CA MET A 215 -27.36 25.53 0.32
C MET A 215 -28.73 26.24 0.32
N ALA A 216 -29.83 25.49 0.17
CA ALA A 216 -31.20 26.03 0.22
C ALA A 216 -31.54 26.70 1.57
N LEU A 217 -30.94 26.24 2.67
CA LEU A 217 -31.09 26.80 4.01
C LEU A 217 -30.11 27.96 4.30
N ASN A 218 -29.28 28.38 3.34
CA ASN A 218 -28.22 29.38 3.51
C ASN A 218 -27.21 29.00 4.62
N LEU A 219 -26.90 27.71 4.76
CA LEU A 219 -25.93 27.18 5.70
C LEU A 219 -24.63 26.72 5.00
N HIS A 220 -24.51 27.00 3.69
CA HIS A 220 -23.28 26.81 2.94
C HIS A 220 -22.20 27.79 3.44
N THR A 221 -20.96 27.44 3.24
CA THR A 221 -19.84 28.24 3.71
C THR A 221 -18.68 28.19 2.70
N SER A 222 -18.05 29.34 2.48
CA SER A 222 -16.73 29.42 1.86
C SER A 222 -15.58 29.24 2.86
N GLU A 223 -15.93 29.12 4.16
CA GLU A 223 -14.91 28.92 5.19
C GLU A 223 -14.23 27.56 5.03
N LYS A 224 -12.95 27.58 5.35
CA LYS A 224 -12.07 26.40 5.29
C LYS A 224 -11.97 25.73 6.66
N ASP A 225 -11.61 24.47 6.68
CA ASP A 225 -11.23 23.77 7.90
C ASP A 225 -9.84 24.26 8.40
N LYS A 226 -9.36 23.71 9.51
CA LYS A 226 -8.04 24.05 10.08
C LYS A 226 -6.84 23.64 9.23
N GLU A 227 -7.05 22.80 8.21
CA GLU A 227 -6.04 22.43 7.22
C GLU A 227 -6.13 23.31 5.96
N GLY A 228 -7.04 24.28 5.96
CA GLY A 228 -7.29 25.17 4.83
C GLY A 228 -8.12 24.52 3.71
N ASN A 229 -8.79 23.39 3.97
CA ASN A 229 -9.61 22.73 2.96
C ASN A 229 -10.99 23.38 2.88
N ALA A 230 -11.39 23.80 1.68
CA ALA A 230 -12.76 24.15 1.34
C ALA A 230 -13.57 22.87 1.01
N ALA A 231 -14.89 23.01 0.83
CA ALA A 231 -15.78 21.90 0.49
C ALA A 231 -15.31 21.12 -0.75
N LEU A 232 -14.83 21.83 -1.77
CA LEU A 232 -14.33 21.23 -3.01
C LEU A 232 -13.08 20.36 -2.78
N HIS A 233 -12.17 20.80 -1.88
CA HIS A 233 -11.00 20.00 -1.48
C HIS A 233 -11.41 18.68 -0.83
N LEU A 234 -12.36 18.73 0.11
CA LEU A 234 -12.80 17.55 0.85
C LEU A 234 -13.56 16.56 -0.03
N ALA A 235 -14.44 17.05 -0.92
CA ALA A 235 -15.14 16.21 -1.88
C ALA A 235 -14.18 15.54 -2.87
N ALA A 236 -13.22 16.28 -3.40
CA ALA A 236 -12.20 15.78 -4.32
C ALA A 236 -11.26 14.74 -3.66
N LYS A 237 -10.77 15.03 -2.45
CA LYS A 237 -9.91 14.14 -1.65
C LYS A 237 -10.54 12.78 -1.39
N ASN A 238 -11.86 12.72 -1.26
CA ASN A 238 -12.60 11.49 -0.97
C ASN A 238 -13.26 10.85 -2.21
N GLY A 239 -13.07 11.40 -3.40
CA GLY A 239 -13.51 10.79 -4.64
C GLY A 239 -15.00 10.95 -4.96
N HIS A 240 -15.63 11.97 -4.40
CA HIS A 240 -17.07 12.21 -4.59
C HIS A 240 -17.34 13.07 -5.84
N SER A 241 -17.12 12.52 -7.05
CA SER A 241 -17.24 13.25 -8.32
C SER A 241 -18.62 13.91 -8.52
N PRO A 242 -19.77 13.33 -8.15
CA PRO A 242 -21.04 14.03 -8.25
C PRO A 242 -21.15 15.24 -7.31
N ALA A 243 -20.58 15.14 -6.08
CA ALA A 243 -20.54 16.27 -5.17
C ALA A 243 -19.59 17.37 -5.66
N VAL A 244 -18.44 16.98 -6.22
CA VAL A 244 -17.52 17.93 -6.90
C VAL A 244 -18.26 18.68 -7.99
N TRP A 245 -19.04 18.00 -8.84
CA TRP A 245 -19.80 18.63 -9.91
C TRP A 245 -20.83 19.65 -9.36
N VAL A 246 -21.59 19.30 -8.33
CA VAL A 246 -22.56 20.21 -7.70
C VAL A 246 -21.85 21.43 -7.09
N LEU A 247 -20.73 21.22 -6.39
CA LEU A 247 -19.95 22.31 -5.81
C LEU A 247 -19.41 23.27 -6.88
N LEU A 248 -18.95 22.76 -8.02
CA LEU A 248 -18.44 23.57 -9.13
C LEU A 248 -19.52 24.45 -9.78
N THR A 249 -20.81 24.08 -9.69
CA THR A 249 -21.90 24.95 -10.16
C THR A 249 -22.05 26.23 -9.34
N GLN A 250 -21.55 26.24 -8.10
CA GLN A 250 -21.67 27.34 -7.15
C GLN A 250 -20.38 28.14 -6.97
N TRP A 251 -19.22 27.49 -7.11
CA TRP A 251 -17.90 28.11 -6.90
C TRP A 251 -17.04 27.97 -8.15
N GLN A 252 -16.50 29.12 -8.61
CA GLN A 252 -15.66 29.19 -9.80
C GLN A 252 -14.16 29.06 -9.50
N GLU A 253 -13.74 29.13 -8.23
CA GLU A 253 -12.32 29.07 -7.86
C GLU A 253 -11.85 27.61 -7.72
N VAL A 254 -11.58 26.98 -8.86
CA VAL A 254 -11.16 25.55 -8.93
C VAL A 254 -9.72 25.32 -8.49
N ASN A 255 -8.87 26.38 -8.50
CA ASN A 255 -7.43 26.31 -8.21
C ASN A 255 -7.07 26.85 -6.81
N GLU A 256 -8.06 27.05 -5.96
CA GLU A 256 -7.82 27.45 -4.57
C GLU A 256 -6.95 26.42 -3.86
N THR A 257 -6.02 26.89 -3.02
CA THR A 257 -5.09 25.99 -2.31
C THR A 257 -5.38 25.94 -0.81
N ASN A 258 -5.14 24.77 -0.21
CA ASN A 258 -5.18 24.56 1.22
C ASN A 258 -3.87 25.06 1.91
N GLU A 259 -3.71 24.83 3.22
CA GLU A 259 -2.50 25.21 3.96
C GLU A 259 -1.22 24.49 3.46
N ASN A 260 -1.32 23.35 2.82
CA ASN A 260 -0.20 22.65 2.22
C ASN A 260 0.11 23.11 0.78
N GLY A 261 -0.67 24.04 0.23
CA GLY A 261 -0.59 24.44 -1.17
C GLY A 261 -1.22 23.45 -2.14
N GLU A 262 -2.05 22.54 -1.65
CA GLU A 262 -2.70 21.51 -2.47
C GLU A 262 -4.02 22.06 -3.03
N THR A 263 -4.24 21.86 -4.33
CA THR A 263 -5.51 22.15 -5.00
C THR A 263 -6.49 20.99 -4.85
N PRO A 264 -7.80 21.18 -5.07
CA PRO A 264 -8.75 20.06 -5.15
C PRO A 264 -8.33 18.99 -6.16
N PHE A 265 -7.77 19.41 -7.31
CA PHE A 265 -7.23 18.51 -8.32
C PHE A 265 -6.06 17.66 -7.77
N PHE A 266 -5.10 18.31 -7.09
CA PHE A 266 -3.97 17.61 -6.48
C PHE A 266 -4.46 16.55 -5.48
N LEU A 267 -5.43 16.88 -4.63
CA LEU A 267 -6.00 15.94 -3.65
C LEU A 267 -6.78 14.79 -4.31
N ALA A 268 -7.49 15.05 -5.41
CA ALA A 268 -8.15 13.99 -6.19
C ALA A 268 -7.13 13.01 -6.77
N VAL A 269 -6.01 13.51 -7.29
CA VAL A 269 -4.92 12.69 -7.82
C VAL A 269 -4.22 11.92 -6.70
N GLU A 270 -3.97 12.54 -5.55
CA GLU A 270 -3.39 11.87 -4.37
C GLU A 270 -4.25 10.70 -3.90
N GLY A 271 -5.58 10.87 -3.90
CA GLY A 271 -6.55 9.83 -3.54
C GLY A 271 -6.77 8.75 -4.61
N GLY A 272 -6.25 8.92 -5.82
CA GLY A 272 -6.48 7.98 -6.92
C GLY A 272 -7.85 8.13 -7.60
N HIS A 273 -8.48 9.30 -7.49
CA HIS A 273 -9.87 9.53 -7.94
C HIS A 273 -9.93 10.10 -9.36
N GLU A 274 -9.85 9.23 -10.35
CA GLU A 274 -9.77 9.59 -11.76
C GLU A 274 -10.97 10.42 -12.24
N GLU A 275 -12.21 10.03 -11.88
CA GLU A 275 -13.39 10.76 -12.28
C GLU A 275 -13.47 12.17 -11.67
N CYS A 276 -13.06 12.34 -10.41
CA CYS A 276 -12.94 13.68 -9.82
C CYS A 276 -11.91 14.52 -10.56
N SER A 277 -10.77 13.94 -10.91
CA SER A 277 -9.71 14.61 -11.65
C SER A 277 -10.18 15.08 -13.03
N LYS A 278 -10.94 14.25 -13.75
CA LYS A 278 -11.54 14.60 -15.05
C LYS A 278 -12.55 15.74 -14.93
N VAL A 279 -13.43 15.68 -13.93
CA VAL A 279 -14.44 16.73 -13.68
C VAL A 279 -13.77 18.05 -13.35
N LEU A 280 -12.76 18.05 -12.49
CA LEU A 280 -12.01 19.24 -12.11
C LEU A 280 -11.23 19.84 -13.29
N LEU A 281 -10.59 18.99 -14.12
CA LEU A 281 -9.90 19.45 -15.32
C LEU A 281 -10.87 20.08 -16.33
N ALA A 282 -12.03 19.45 -16.56
CA ALA A 282 -13.08 20.00 -17.42
C ALA A 282 -13.61 21.35 -16.91
N ALA A 283 -13.53 21.59 -15.60
CA ALA A 283 -13.87 22.88 -14.98
C ALA A 283 -12.74 23.92 -15.03
N GLY A 284 -11.59 23.60 -15.62
CA GLY A 284 -10.46 24.51 -15.78
C GLY A 284 -9.42 24.46 -14.66
N SER A 285 -9.32 23.33 -13.94
CA SER A 285 -8.23 23.15 -12.99
C SER A 285 -6.87 23.12 -13.68
N ASP A 286 -5.89 23.82 -13.10
CA ASP A 286 -4.49 23.73 -13.55
C ASP A 286 -3.82 22.51 -12.92
N ILE A 287 -3.40 21.57 -13.77
CA ILE A 287 -2.76 20.33 -13.39
C ILE A 287 -1.30 20.49 -12.94
N ASN A 288 -0.68 21.65 -13.24
CA ASN A 288 0.73 21.90 -12.99
C ASN A 288 1.02 22.62 -11.67
N ILE A 289 0.00 22.98 -10.90
CA ILE A 289 0.21 23.62 -9.59
C ILE A 289 0.81 22.62 -8.60
N PRO A 290 2.06 22.84 -8.14
CA PRO A 290 2.67 22.00 -7.13
C PRO A 290 2.20 22.39 -5.72
N ASN A 291 2.36 21.48 -4.77
CA ASN A 291 2.15 21.81 -3.36
C ASN A 291 3.33 22.63 -2.79
N LYS A 292 3.24 23.07 -1.53
CA LYS A 292 4.31 23.84 -0.84
C LYS A 292 5.66 23.12 -0.74
N LEU A 293 5.70 21.80 -0.94
CA LEU A 293 6.93 21.01 -1.00
C LEU A 293 7.46 20.88 -2.44
N SER A 294 6.89 21.64 -3.38
CA SER A 294 7.22 21.56 -4.81
C SER A 294 6.99 20.18 -5.43
N ILE A 295 6.01 19.44 -4.91
CA ILE A 295 5.62 18.12 -5.44
C ILE A 295 4.45 18.33 -6.40
N SER A 296 4.57 17.81 -7.64
CA SER A 296 3.51 17.87 -8.63
C SER A 296 2.47 16.76 -8.43
N ALA A 297 1.29 16.92 -9.06
CA ALA A 297 0.25 15.89 -9.09
C ALA A 297 0.77 14.58 -9.73
N LEU A 298 1.56 14.69 -10.82
CA LEU A 298 2.16 13.52 -11.50
C LEU A 298 3.13 12.77 -10.58
N GLN A 299 3.98 13.47 -9.85
CA GLN A 299 4.88 12.85 -8.86
C GLN A 299 4.09 12.12 -7.76
N THR A 300 2.99 12.70 -7.31
CA THR A 300 2.13 12.09 -6.28
C THR A 300 1.41 10.86 -6.82
N ALA A 301 0.87 10.91 -8.04
CA ALA A 301 0.26 9.76 -8.70
C ALA A 301 1.28 8.62 -8.90
N ALA A 302 2.49 8.96 -9.33
CA ALA A 302 3.57 7.97 -9.52
C ALA A 302 4.02 7.33 -8.21
N ARG A 303 4.14 8.12 -7.13
CA ARG A 303 4.49 7.64 -5.78
C ARG A 303 3.44 6.70 -5.22
N ASN A 304 2.16 6.98 -5.46
CA ASN A 304 1.03 6.20 -4.93
C ASN A 304 0.61 5.02 -5.83
N GLY A 305 1.19 4.91 -7.03
CA GLY A 305 0.93 3.79 -7.94
C GLY A 305 -0.37 3.89 -8.74
N HIS A 306 -0.92 5.09 -8.91
CA HIS A 306 -2.16 5.32 -9.66
C HIS A 306 -1.92 5.31 -11.17
N ALA A 307 -1.73 4.12 -11.76
CA ALA A 307 -1.31 3.97 -13.15
C ALA A 307 -2.29 4.59 -14.16
N SER A 308 -3.60 4.46 -13.95
CA SER A 308 -4.62 5.06 -14.81
C SER A 308 -4.54 6.59 -14.80
N LEU A 309 -4.37 7.18 -13.60
CA LEU A 309 -4.18 8.63 -13.46
C LEU A 309 -2.87 9.11 -14.06
N VAL A 310 -1.79 8.37 -13.90
CA VAL A 310 -0.52 8.70 -14.57
C VAL A 310 -0.71 8.74 -16.08
N SER A 311 -1.35 7.72 -16.66
CA SER A 311 -1.64 7.69 -18.11
C SER A 311 -2.55 8.83 -18.54
N PHE A 312 -3.58 9.16 -17.75
CA PHE A 312 -4.45 10.30 -17.97
C PHE A 312 -3.67 11.63 -17.94
N LEU A 313 -2.89 11.87 -16.89
CA LEU A 313 -2.08 13.08 -16.77
C LEU A 313 -1.10 13.24 -17.93
N LEU A 314 -0.47 12.15 -18.37
CA LEU A 314 0.45 12.15 -19.51
C LEU A 314 -0.26 12.47 -20.85
N SER A 315 -1.54 12.10 -21.00
CA SER A 315 -2.34 12.44 -22.18
C SER A 315 -2.78 13.92 -22.22
N GLU A 316 -2.85 14.58 -21.07
CA GLU A 316 -3.30 15.97 -20.93
C GLU A 316 -2.16 17.00 -20.97
N ASN A 317 -1.02 16.67 -21.58
CA ASN A 317 0.13 17.56 -21.73
C ASN A 317 0.66 18.14 -20.39
N VAL A 318 0.72 17.31 -19.36
CA VAL A 318 1.41 17.68 -18.12
C VAL A 318 2.85 18.05 -18.44
N ASP A 319 3.34 19.14 -17.86
CA ASP A 319 4.73 19.53 -17.99
C ASP A 319 5.64 18.52 -17.26
N LEU A 320 6.17 17.56 -18.04
CA LEU A 320 7.11 16.55 -17.55
C LEU A 320 8.45 17.16 -17.07
N HIS A 321 8.75 18.38 -17.53
CA HIS A 321 10.02 19.06 -17.34
C HIS A 321 9.91 20.27 -16.40
N HIS A 322 8.77 20.41 -15.70
CA HIS A 322 8.62 21.52 -14.76
C HIS A 322 9.80 21.51 -13.77
N LYS A 323 10.73 22.45 -13.98
CA LYS A 323 11.97 22.62 -13.21
C LYS A 323 11.70 23.24 -11.83
N VAL A 324 10.72 22.73 -11.13
CA VAL A 324 10.69 22.90 -9.67
C VAL A 324 11.68 21.85 -9.18
N GLU A 325 12.69 22.24 -8.42
CA GLU A 325 13.75 21.33 -7.94
C GLU A 325 13.16 20.13 -7.17
N PRO A 326 12.65 19.07 -7.82
CA PRO A 326 12.14 17.93 -7.11
C PRO A 326 13.34 17.07 -6.73
N LYS A 327 13.35 16.65 -5.49
CA LYS A 327 14.37 15.70 -5.01
C LYS A 327 14.37 14.41 -5.83
N GLU A 328 13.20 14.01 -6.32
CA GLU A 328 12.98 12.76 -7.06
C GLU A 328 12.00 13.00 -8.22
N SER A 329 12.30 12.49 -9.41
CA SER A 329 11.38 12.54 -10.55
C SER A 329 10.19 11.57 -10.35
N PRO A 330 9.10 11.69 -11.15
CA PRO A 330 8.01 10.71 -11.13
C PRO A 330 8.50 9.27 -11.33
N LEU A 331 9.50 9.06 -12.19
CA LEU A 331 10.08 7.75 -12.46
C LEU A 331 10.86 7.20 -11.24
N HIS A 332 11.63 8.05 -10.56
CA HIS A 332 12.29 7.65 -9.30
C HIS A 332 11.27 7.21 -8.25
N LEU A 333 10.19 8.00 -8.06
CA LEU A 333 9.16 7.70 -7.08
C LEU A 333 8.42 6.40 -7.39
N ALA A 334 8.12 6.13 -8.66
CA ALA A 334 7.52 4.88 -9.10
C ALA A 334 8.43 3.67 -8.83
N VAL A 335 9.75 3.82 -9.06
CA VAL A 335 10.74 2.77 -8.80
C VAL A 335 10.91 2.53 -7.30
N ILE A 336 11.05 3.59 -6.50
CA ILE A 336 11.19 3.49 -5.02
C ILE A 336 10.01 2.72 -4.41
N ASN A 337 8.80 2.94 -4.92
CA ASN A 337 7.58 2.33 -4.40
C ASN A 337 7.15 1.05 -5.16
N ASN A 338 7.97 0.55 -6.06
CA ASN A 338 7.73 -0.69 -6.81
C ASN A 338 6.47 -0.69 -7.69
N HIS A 339 6.15 0.42 -8.33
CA HIS A 339 4.98 0.55 -9.20
C HIS A 339 5.34 0.30 -10.68
N ILE A 340 5.50 -0.98 -11.06
CA ILE A 340 5.95 -1.40 -12.40
C ILE A 340 5.04 -0.86 -13.51
N THR A 341 3.72 -0.88 -13.31
CA THR A 341 2.75 -0.36 -14.29
C THR A 341 2.95 1.12 -14.55
N VAL A 342 3.22 1.91 -13.51
CA VAL A 342 3.52 3.35 -13.62
C VAL A 342 4.86 3.56 -14.34
N VAL A 343 5.88 2.78 -14.01
CA VAL A 343 7.19 2.82 -14.71
C VAL A 343 6.99 2.59 -16.20
N ASN A 344 6.21 1.57 -16.59
CA ASN A 344 5.90 1.30 -18.00
C ASN A 344 5.15 2.45 -18.67
N SER A 345 4.17 3.07 -18.01
CA SER A 345 3.43 4.23 -18.54
C SER A 345 4.35 5.43 -18.77
N LEU A 346 5.25 5.72 -17.82
CA LEU A 346 6.22 6.83 -17.94
C LEU A 346 7.23 6.60 -19.06
N ILE A 347 7.75 5.37 -19.20
CA ILE A 347 8.67 5.00 -20.28
C ILE A 347 7.96 5.12 -21.64
N SER A 348 6.73 4.63 -21.75
CA SER A 348 5.93 4.72 -22.99
C SER A 348 5.64 6.16 -23.39
N ALA A 349 5.54 7.08 -22.43
CA ALA A 349 5.39 8.51 -22.66
C ALA A 349 6.72 9.25 -22.91
N GLN A 350 7.81 8.52 -23.17
CA GLN A 350 9.15 9.06 -23.45
C GLN A 350 9.72 9.92 -22.30
N HIS A 351 9.34 9.63 -21.05
CA HIS A 351 10.01 10.24 -19.92
C HIS A 351 11.50 9.84 -19.93
N ASP A 352 12.39 10.79 -19.60
CA ASP A 352 13.82 10.51 -19.55
C ASP A 352 14.10 9.38 -18.53
N ILE A 353 14.59 8.25 -19.07
CA ILE A 353 14.85 7.05 -18.28
C ILE A 353 16.11 7.16 -17.41
N ASP A 354 17.03 8.04 -17.82
CA ASP A 354 18.32 8.27 -17.16
C ASP A 354 18.33 9.55 -16.32
N VAL A 355 17.15 10.11 -16.04
CA VAL A 355 17.01 11.29 -15.19
C VAL A 355 17.74 11.12 -13.86
N LEU A 356 18.41 12.19 -13.41
CA LEU A 356 19.23 12.16 -12.19
C LEU A 356 18.50 12.83 -11.02
N ASN A 357 18.55 12.19 -9.87
CA ASN A 357 18.10 12.78 -8.61
C ASN A 357 19.19 13.65 -7.97
N GLN A 358 18.95 14.22 -6.79
CA GLN A 358 19.94 15.03 -6.04
C GLN A 358 21.20 14.25 -5.64
N ARG A 359 21.17 12.91 -5.64
CA ARG A 359 22.31 12.05 -5.40
C ARG A 359 23.03 11.64 -6.68
N GLN A 360 22.64 12.22 -7.84
CA GLN A 360 23.07 11.82 -9.18
C GLN A 360 22.78 10.34 -9.48
N GLN A 361 21.71 9.80 -8.91
CA GLN A 361 21.27 8.43 -9.15
C GLN A 361 20.20 8.41 -10.24
N THR A 362 20.30 7.48 -11.17
CA THR A 362 19.22 7.14 -12.11
C THR A 362 18.20 6.22 -11.45
N PRO A 363 17.00 6.04 -12.03
CA PRO A 363 16.06 5.02 -11.58
C PRO A 363 16.67 3.62 -11.52
N LEU A 364 17.60 3.28 -12.44
CA LEU A 364 18.31 2.00 -12.42
C LEU A 364 19.19 1.83 -11.17
N HIS A 365 19.89 2.88 -10.72
CA HIS A 365 20.66 2.83 -9.47
C HIS A 365 19.78 2.43 -8.29
N ILE A 366 18.60 3.02 -8.19
CA ILE A 366 17.64 2.75 -7.11
C ILE A 366 17.08 1.32 -7.24
N ALA A 367 16.66 0.91 -8.43
CA ALA A 367 16.15 -0.44 -8.66
C ALA A 367 17.20 -1.51 -8.33
N ALA A 368 18.47 -1.24 -8.66
CA ALA A 368 19.61 -2.12 -8.38
C ALA A 368 19.93 -2.21 -6.88
N ASP A 369 19.90 -1.09 -6.16
CA ASP A 369 20.12 -1.03 -4.70
C ASP A 369 18.98 -1.71 -3.92
N LEU A 370 17.73 -1.63 -4.44
CA LEU A 370 16.56 -2.33 -3.87
C LEU A 370 16.51 -3.82 -4.22
N GLY A 371 17.28 -4.29 -5.19
CA GLY A 371 17.29 -5.67 -5.64
C GLY A 371 16.04 -6.09 -6.41
N ASN A 372 15.30 -5.16 -7.00
CA ASN A 372 14.04 -5.46 -7.67
C ASN A 372 14.27 -5.94 -9.11
N VAL A 373 14.20 -7.26 -9.30
CA VAL A 373 14.45 -7.96 -10.57
C VAL A 373 13.52 -7.48 -11.69
N GLU A 374 12.23 -7.27 -11.40
CA GLU A 374 11.24 -6.86 -12.40
C GLU A 374 11.47 -5.43 -12.88
N LEU A 375 11.74 -4.52 -11.96
CA LEU A 375 12.06 -3.12 -12.31
C LEU A 375 13.37 -3.01 -13.08
N VAL A 376 14.41 -3.74 -12.65
CA VAL A 376 15.69 -3.77 -13.36
C VAL A 376 15.49 -4.28 -14.79
N GLU A 377 14.76 -5.40 -14.97
CA GLU A 377 14.43 -5.94 -16.30
C GLU A 377 13.70 -4.92 -17.18
N THR A 378 12.71 -4.22 -16.60
CA THR A 378 11.93 -3.21 -17.30
C THR A 378 12.81 -2.05 -17.80
N LEU A 379 13.68 -1.53 -16.92
CA LEU A 379 14.58 -0.42 -17.25
C LEU A 379 15.66 -0.84 -18.27
N LEU A 380 16.22 -2.05 -18.13
CA LEU A 380 17.19 -2.59 -19.08
C LEU A 380 16.61 -2.76 -20.48
N LYS A 381 15.37 -3.26 -20.59
CA LYS A 381 14.65 -3.40 -21.86
C LYS A 381 14.31 -2.06 -22.50
N ALA A 382 14.16 -1.04 -21.71
CA ALA A 382 13.89 0.31 -22.19
C ALA A 382 15.17 1.05 -22.65
N GLY A 383 16.35 0.44 -22.52
CA GLY A 383 17.61 0.99 -23.04
C GLY A 383 18.23 2.08 -22.15
N CYS A 384 18.16 1.94 -20.83
CA CYS A 384 18.82 2.85 -19.88
C CYS A 384 20.35 2.79 -19.99
N ASP A 385 21.03 3.89 -19.65
CA ASP A 385 22.49 3.98 -19.68
C ASP A 385 23.11 3.32 -18.44
N LEU A 386 23.86 2.23 -18.67
CA LEU A 386 24.52 1.44 -17.63
C LEU A 386 25.82 2.09 -17.11
N LYS A 387 26.37 3.07 -17.85
CA LYS A 387 27.67 3.70 -17.55
C LYS A 387 27.56 4.90 -16.60
N VAL A 388 26.33 5.36 -16.32
CA VAL A 388 26.08 6.48 -15.39
C VAL A 388 26.59 6.14 -14.00
N VAL A 389 27.19 7.12 -13.34
CA VAL A 389 27.68 6.99 -11.97
C VAL A 389 26.98 7.97 -11.03
N ASP A 390 26.75 7.54 -9.79
CA ASP A 390 26.22 8.39 -8.74
C ASP A 390 27.26 9.41 -8.23
N LYS A 391 26.90 10.28 -7.31
CA LYS A 391 27.81 11.27 -6.71
C LYS A 391 29.02 10.66 -5.99
N HIS A 392 29.04 9.36 -5.75
CA HIS A 392 30.15 8.61 -5.17
C HIS A 392 30.95 7.84 -6.21
N GLY A 393 30.72 8.08 -7.50
CA GLY A 393 31.36 7.38 -8.61
C GLY A 393 30.97 5.90 -8.73
N LYS A 394 29.78 5.50 -8.23
CA LYS A 394 29.29 4.13 -8.27
C LYS A 394 28.26 3.94 -9.38
N THR A 395 28.43 2.88 -10.18
CA THR A 395 27.44 2.43 -11.16
C THR A 395 26.32 1.63 -10.47
N ALA A 396 25.21 1.38 -11.17
CA ALA A 396 24.13 0.52 -10.70
C ALA A 396 24.65 -0.89 -10.36
N LEU A 397 25.59 -1.43 -11.15
CA LEU A 397 26.26 -2.72 -10.88
C LEU A 397 27.00 -2.70 -9.53
N ALA A 398 27.76 -1.66 -9.23
CA ALA A 398 28.47 -1.54 -7.96
C ALA A 398 27.53 -1.41 -6.76
N LEU A 399 26.35 -0.78 -6.93
CA LEU A 399 25.34 -0.71 -5.88
C LEU A 399 24.70 -2.07 -5.65
N ALA A 400 24.28 -2.78 -6.70
CA ALA A 400 23.72 -4.13 -6.60
C ALA A 400 24.67 -5.11 -5.92
N ALA A 401 25.97 -5.03 -6.25
CA ALA A 401 27.01 -5.86 -5.65
C ALA A 401 27.13 -5.58 -4.14
N ARG A 402 27.25 -4.31 -3.74
CA ARG A 402 27.32 -3.90 -2.34
C ARG A 402 26.09 -4.31 -1.53
N SER A 403 24.90 -4.24 -2.13
CA SER A 403 23.62 -4.60 -1.48
C SER A 403 23.31 -6.10 -1.54
N ASN A 404 24.25 -6.91 -2.06
CA ASN A 404 24.18 -8.38 -2.13
C ASN A 404 22.99 -8.92 -2.93
N HIS A 405 22.65 -8.28 -4.06
CA HIS A 405 21.57 -8.68 -4.95
C HIS A 405 22.10 -9.48 -6.15
N SER A 406 22.47 -10.74 -5.95
CA SER A 406 23.15 -11.59 -6.92
C SER A 406 22.43 -11.69 -8.28
N LEU A 407 21.11 -11.87 -8.29
CA LEU A 407 20.32 -11.93 -9.53
C LEU A 407 20.40 -10.62 -10.32
N VAL A 408 20.34 -9.49 -9.63
CA VAL A 408 20.45 -8.15 -10.26
C VAL A 408 21.85 -7.92 -10.80
N VAL A 409 22.89 -8.34 -10.06
CA VAL A 409 24.29 -8.30 -10.54
C VAL A 409 24.43 -9.07 -11.85
N ASP A 410 23.91 -10.30 -11.92
CA ASP A 410 23.99 -11.11 -13.13
C ASP A 410 23.23 -10.47 -14.31
N MET A 411 22.06 -9.87 -14.05
CA MET A 411 21.28 -9.17 -15.06
C MET A 411 22.01 -7.96 -15.61
N LEU A 412 22.61 -7.15 -14.74
CA LEU A 412 23.37 -5.96 -15.14
C LEU A 412 24.61 -6.33 -15.96
N ILE A 413 25.35 -7.37 -15.56
CA ILE A 413 26.51 -7.84 -16.32
C ILE A 413 26.07 -8.36 -17.71
N LYS A 414 24.98 -9.13 -17.79
CA LYS A 414 24.41 -9.59 -19.07
C LYS A 414 24.05 -8.40 -19.97
N ALA A 415 23.42 -7.37 -19.41
CA ALA A 415 23.03 -6.18 -20.13
C ALA A 415 24.25 -5.37 -20.62
N GLU A 416 25.26 -5.16 -19.76
CA GLU A 416 26.52 -4.47 -20.15
C GLU A 416 27.22 -5.19 -21.31
N ARG A 417 27.31 -6.51 -21.24
CA ARG A 417 27.92 -7.33 -22.30
C ARG A 417 27.09 -7.31 -23.60
N TYR A 418 25.78 -7.32 -23.50
CA TYR A 418 24.89 -7.16 -24.64
C TYR A 418 25.02 -5.79 -25.30
N CYS A 419 25.11 -4.72 -24.51
CA CYS A 419 25.34 -3.37 -25.01
C CYS A 419 26.70 -3.26 -25.71
N ALA A 420 27.78 -3.81 -25.13
CA ALA A 420 29.11 -3.83 -25.77
C ALA A 420 29.10 -4.56 -27.13
N TRP A 421 28.42 -5.71 -27.20
CA TRP A 421 28.28 -6.44 -28.45
C TRP A 421 27.49 -5.66 -29.53
N ARG A 422 26.46 -4.88 -29.13
CA ARG A 422 25.74 -3.99 -30.06
C ARG A 422 26.58 -2.82 -30.52
N GLU A 423 27.34 -2.19 -29.59
CA GLU A 423 28.31 -1.11 -29.92
C GLU A 423 29.34 -1.56 -30.98
N GLU A 424 29.90 -2.77 -30.84
CA GLU A 424 30.85 -3.35 -31.82
C GLU A 424 30.23 -3.51 -33.23
N ARG A 425 28.90 -3.70 -33.31
CA ARG A 425 28.16 -3.80 -34.58
C ARG A 425 27.70 -2.46 -35.14
N GLY A 426 28.00 -1.37 -34.45
CA GLY A 426 27.55 -0.03 -34.83
C GLY A 426 26.08 0.22 -34.64
N GLU A 427 25.41 -0.61 -33.82
CA GLU A 427 23.99 -0.42 -33.47
C GLU A 427 23.83 0.60 -32.34
N ASN A 428 22.76 1.40 -32.41
CA ASN A 428 22.46 2.34 -31.33
C ASN A 428 22.02 1.57 -30.07
N VAL A 429 22.78 1.68 -29.01
CA VAL A 429 22.53 0.96 -27.74
C VAL A 429 21.24 1.41 -27.06
N ARG A 430 20.82 2.67 -27.27
CA ARG A 430 19.58 3.23 -26.69
C ARG A 430 18.31 2.78 -27.39
N ASP A 431 18.41 2.21 -28.59
CA ASP A 431 17.24 1.65 -29.24
C ASP A 431 16.79 0.37 -28.51
N PRO A 432 15.51 0.23 -28.22
CA PRO A 432 15.01 -0.97 -27.56
C PRO A 432 15.39 -2.22 -28.37
N PRO A 433 15.68 -3.35 -27.70
CA PRO A 433 16.03 -4.59 -28.39
C PRO A 433 14.94 -4.99 -29.39
N THR A 434 15.33 -5.29 -30.62
CA THR A 434 14.40 -5.68 -31.70
C THR A 434 13.70 -7.01 -31.46
N SER A 435 14.17 -7.81 -30.50
CA SER A 435 13.59 -9.10 -30.13
C SER A 435 12.75 -8.98 -28.85
N PHE A 436 11.46 -9.22 -28.98
CA PHE A 436 10.52 -9.32 -27.82
C PHE A 436 10.85 -10.47 -26.87
N THR A 437 11.71 -11.40 -27.25
CA THR A 437 12.12 -12.57 -26.45
C THR A 437 13.35 -12.32 -25.60
N LEU A 438 14.04 -11.17 -25.76
CA LEU A 438 15.22 -10.86 -24.96
C LEU A 438 14.83 -10.67 -23.48
N THR A 439 15.51 -11.41 -22.62
CA THR A 439 15.42 -11.25 -21.16
C THR A 439 16.82 -11.35 -20.56
N PHE A 440 17.08 -10.51 -19.56
CA PHE A 440 18.33 -10.56 -18.79
C PHE A 440 18.19 -11.41 -17.51
N LYS A 441 16.98 -11.85 -17.20
CA LYS A 441 16.70 -12.76 -16.08
C LYS A 441 17.42 -14.09 -16.24
N GLN A 442 17.40 -14.90 -15.21
CA GLN A 442 17.91 -16.25 -15.28
C GLN A 442 17.04 -17.08 -16.24
N ASP A 443 17.72 -17.79 -17.15
CA ASP A 443 17.02 -18.67 -18.09
C ASP A 443 16.65 -20.00 -17.40
N HIS A 444 15.35 -20.31 -17.41
CA HIS A 444 14.79 -21.57 -16.90
C HIS A 444 14.15 -22.40 -18.01
N SER A 445 14.41 -22.07 -19.27
CA SER A 445 13.82 -22.76 -20.41
C SER A 445 14.22 -24.25 -20.45
N PRO A 446 13.32 -25.15 -20.88
CA PRO A 446 13.64 -26.58 -21.01
C PRO A 446 14.72 -26.84 -22.06
N GLU A 447 14.81 -25.97 -23.08
CA GLU A 447 15.77 -26.07 -24.19
C GLU A 447 17.22 -25.93 -23.72
N THR A 448 17.46 -25.08 -22.74
CA THR A 448 18.79 -24.83 -22.20
C THR A 448 19.12 -25.66 -20.96
N ARG A 449 18.17 -26.44 -20.44
CA ARG A 449 18.35 -27.27 -19.22
C ARG A 449 19.62 -28.12 -19.28
N HIS A 450 19.83 -28.81 -20.38
CA HIS A 450 20.97 -29.71 -20.54
C HIS A 450 22.28 -28.95 -20.43
N ILE A 451 22.45 -27.85 -21.18
CA ILE A 451 23.70 -27.06 -21.13
C ILE A 451 23.90 -26.39 -19.76
N ARG A 452 22.84 -25.93 -19.10
CA ARG A 452 22.96 -25.41 -17.74
C ARG A 452 23.43 -26.46 -16.73
N SER A 453 22.93 -27.69 -16.83
CA SER A 453 23.41 -28.81 -16.00
C SER A 453 24.90 -29.09 -16.22
N LEU A 454 25.37 -29.00 -17.46
CA LEU A 454 26.78 -29.16 -17.80
C LEU A 454 27.65 -28.04 -17.21
N LEU A 455 27.19 -26.79 -17.32
CA LEU A 455 27.90 -25.65 -16.77
C LEU A 455 27.96 -25.72 -15.24
N TRP A 456 26.91 -26.25 -14.61
CA TRP A 456 26.90 -26.50 -13.18
C TRP A 456 27.95 -27.57 -12.80
N ASP A 457 27.97 -28.72 -13.51
CA ASP A 457 28.95 -29.78 -13.26
C ASP A 457 30.40 -29.27 -13.46
N LEU A 458 30.64 -28.51 -14.52
CA LEU A 458 31.91 -27.87 -14.77
C LEU A 458 32.36 -26.96 -13.63
N ALA A 459 31.47 -26.10 -13.13
CA ALA A 459 31.77 -25.15 -12.08
C ALA A 459 32.02 -25.81 -10.71
N TYR A 460 31.22 -26.82 -10.37
CA TYR A 460 31.24 -27.41 -9.01
C TYR A 460 32.24 -28.55 -8.86
N HIS A 461 32.59 -29.28 -9.95
CA HIS A 461 33.44 -30.46 -9.88
C HIS A 461 34.79 -30.31 -10.56
N GLN A 462 34.89 -29.44 -11.57
CA GLN A 462 36.10 -29.39 -12.43
C GLN A 462 36.90 -28.09 -12.26
N LEU A 463 36.24 -26.97 -11.93
CA LEU A 463 36.88 -25.66 -11.89
C LEU A 463 37.69 -25.49 -10.59
N LYS A 464 38.92 -24.95 -10.69
CA LYS A 464 39.77 -24.61 -9.53
C LYS A 464 39.58 -23.15 -9.11
N ALA A 465 39.90 -22.85 -7.85
CA ALA A 465 39.64 -21.57 -7.21
C ALA A 465 40.12 -20.34 -8.00
N SER A 466 41.28 -20.40 -8.66
CA SER A 466 41.87 -19.28 -9.43
C SER A 466 41.52 -19.30 -10.93
N GLU A 467 40.88 -20.35 -11.42
CA GLU A 467 40.64 -20.56 -12.85
C GLU A 467 39.45 -19.77 -13.37
N TRP A 468 38.37 -19.61 -12.59
CA TRP A 468 37.17 -18.95 -13.04
C TRP A 468 37.43 -17.47 -13.42
N GLN A 469 38.26 -16.75 -12.67
CA GLN A 469 38.60 -15.35 -12.97
C GLN A 469 39.41 -15.25 -14.26
N ARG A 470 40.40 -16.17 -14.48
CA ARG A 470 41.17 -16.23 -15.70
C ARG A 470 40.27 -16.52 -16.90
N GLN A 471 39.34 -17.45 -16.73
CA GLN A 471 38.35 -17.79 -17.74
C GLN A 471 37.39 -16.65 -18.03
N ALA A 472 36.88 -15.95 -17.00
CA ALA A 472 36.02 -14.78 -17.16
C ALA A 472 36.76 -13.67 -17.97
N ARG A 473 38.02 -13.40 -17.66
CA ARG A 473 38.85 -12.44 -18.44
C ARG A 473 39.04 -12.86 -19.90
N SER A 474 39.24 -14.14 -20.18
CA SER A 474 39.30 -14.64 -21.56
C SER A 474 38.01 -14.45 -22.33
N TRP A 475 36.88 -14.40 -21.62
CA TRP A 475 35.55 -14.08 -22.17
C TRP A 475 35.22 -12.59 -22.13
N HIS A 476 36.21 -11.72 -21.97
CA HIS A 476 36.05 -10.28 -21.96
C HIS A 476 35.17 -9.73 -20.83
N PHE A 477 35.14 -10.40 -19.68
CA PHE A 477 34.55 -9.78 -18.47
C PHE A 477 35.50 -8.69 -17.97
N THR A 478 34.93 -7.54 -17.63
CA THR A 478 35.72 -6.45 -17.03
C THR A 478 36.08 -6.78 -15.58
N ASP A 479 37.15 -6.16 -15.06
CA ASP A 479 37.51 -6.35 -13.65
C ASP A 479 36.43 -5.85 -12.69
N ALA A 480 35.57 -4.90 -13.09
CA ALA A 480 34.41 -4.46 -12.31
C ALA A 480 33.34 -5.55 -12.22
N GLN A 481 33.07 -6.25 -13.32
CA GLN A 481 32.12 -7.35 -13.38
C GLN A 481 32.61 -8.54 -12.54
N ILE A 482 33.89 -8.89 -12.65
CA ILE A 482 34.50 -9.96 -11.85
C ILE A 482 34.39 -9.65 -10.36
N ARG A 483 34.77 -8.44 -9.93
CA ARG A 483 34.64 -8.00 -8.54
C ARG A 483 33.18 -8.01 -8.06
N ALA A 484 32.25 -7.57 -8.88
CA ALA A 484 30.83 -7.59 -8.53
C ALA A 484 30.29 -9.02 -8.29
N ILE A 485 30.81 -10.04 -8.99
CA ILE A 485 30.48 -11.45 -8.73
C ILE A 485 31.13 -11.90 -7.43
N GLU A 486 32.40 -11.56 -7.18
CA GLU A 486 33.16 -11.96 -5.99
C GLU A 486 32.58 -11.40 -4.68
N GLU A 487 32.06 -10.18 -4.71
CA GLU A 487 31.47 -9.52 -3.54
C GLU A 487 30.22 -10.23 -3.01
N GLN A 488 29.58 -11.14 -3.80
CA GLN A 488 28.29 -11.72 -3.46
C GLN A 488 28.35 -12.90 -2.46
N TRP A 489 29.47 -13.60 -2.39
CA TRP A 489 29.60 -14.81 -1.58
C TRP A 489 30.99 -14.86 -0.96
N ALA A 490 31.07 -15.18 0.31
CA ALA A 490 32.33 -15.33 1.02
C ALA A 490 32.51 -16.78 1.52
N GLY A 491 33.72 -17.32 1.41
CA GLY A 491 34.05 -18.66 1.89
C GLY A 491 34.98 -19.39 0.93
N GLU A 492 35.64 -20.47 1.41
CA GLU A 492 36.67 -21.20 0.66
C GLU A 492 36.12 -21.85 -0.64
N GLU A 493 34.84 -22.21 -0.66
CA GLU A 493 34.17 -22.83 -1.82
C GLU A 493 33.34 -21.86 -2.66
N SER A 494 33.33 -20.56 -2.34
CA SER A 494 32.54 -19.53 -3.06
C SER A 494 32.92 -19.43 -4.54
N PHE A 495 34.15 -19.79 -4.90
CA PHE A 495 34.64 -19.76 -6.29
C PHE A 495 33.79 -20.66 -7.24
N ARG A 496 33.17 -21.72 -6.74
CA ARG A 496 32.30 -22.61 -7.52
C ARG A 496 31.04 -21.88 -7.97
N GLU A 497 30.41 -21.17 -7.05
CA GLU A 497 29.22 -20.36 -7.35
C GLU A 497 29.60 -19.17 -8.25
N HIS A 498 30.72 -18.49 -7.98
CA HIS A 498 31.22 -17.42 -8.84
C HIS A 498 31.48 -17.92 -10.28
N GLY A 499 32.13 -19.08 -10.42
CA GLY A 499 32.38 -19.71 -11.71
C GLY A 499 31.09 -20.11 -12.42
N HIS A 500 30.15 -20.71 -11.71
CA HIS A 500 28.84 -21.09 -12.25
C HIS A 500 28.06 -19.88 -12.78
N ARG A 501 28.01 -18.79 -12.02
CA ARG A 501 27.35 -17.54 -12.45
C ARG A 501 28.03 -16.94 -13.67
N ALA A 502 29.37 -16.87 -13.69
CA ALA A 502 30.11 -16.40 -14.85
C ALA A 502 29.81 -17.22 -16.11
N LEU A 503 29.71 -18.55 -15.98
CA LEU A 503 29.30 -19.47 -17.05
C LEU A 503 27.87 -19.22 -17.54
N LEU A 504 26.93 -18.99 -16.63
CA LEU A 504 25.54 -18.67 -17.01
C LEU A 504 25.40 -17.32 -17.71
N ILE A 505 26.18 -16.31 -17.28
CA ILE A 505 26.24 -15.01 -17.94
C ILE A 505 26.86 -15.16 -19.34
N TRP A 506 27.92 -15.95 -19.49
CA TRP A 506 28.52 -16.26 -20.78
C TRP A 506 27.51 -16.99 -21.70
N LEU A 507 26.79 -17.98 -21.18
CA LEU A 507 25.75 -18.71 -21.94
C LEU A 507 24.67 -17.75 -22.49
N HIS A 508 24.23 -16.78 -21.70
CA HIS A 508 23.29 -15.78 -22.17
C HIS A 508 23.82 -15.02 -23.39
N GLY A 509 25.07 -14.58 -23.36
CA GLY A 509 25.74 -13.94 -24.50
C GLY A 509 25.75 -14.84 -25.74
N ALA A 510 26.14 -16.12 -25.59
CA ALA A 510 26.18 -17.08 -26.67
C ALA A 510 24.79 -17.33 -27.29
N LEU A 511 23.73 -17.40 -26.48
CA LEU A 511 22.35 -17.57 -26.95
C LEU A 511 21.85 -16.34 -27.72
N VAL A 512 22.13 -15.16 -27.22
CA VAL A 512 21.72 -13.90 -27.85
C VAL A 512 22.42 -13.70 -29.20
N THR A 513 23.69 -14.09 -29.31
CA THR A 513 24.47 -14.02 -30.55
C THR A 513 24.21 -15.17 -31.53
N GLN A 514 23.23 -16.04 -31.24
CA GLN A 514 22.87 -17.20 -32.04
C GLN A 514 24.02 -18.20 -32.28
N ALA A 515 25.04 -18.19 -31.42
CA ALA A 515 26.11 -19.18 -31.45
C ALA A 515 25.56 -20.56 -31.03
N THR A 516 26.18 -21.62 -31.55
CA THR A 516 25.91 -22.98 -31.05
C THR A 516 26.62 -23.16 -29.71
N PRO A 517 25.91 -23.14 -28.56
CA PRO A 517 26.54 -22.91 -27.27
C PRO A 517 27.62 -23.93 -26.91
N VAL A 518 27.39 -25.23 -27.18
CA VAL A 518 28.33 -26.31 -26.84
C VAL A 518 29.60 -26.23 -27.68
N LYS A 519 29.46 -25.95 -28.98
CA LYS A 519 30.61 -25.81 -29.87
C LYS A 519 31.42 -24.56 -29.50
N HIS A 520 30.75 -23.47 -29.27
CA HIS A 520 31.38 -22.23 -28.87
C HIS A 520 32.08 -22.35 -27.51
N LEU A 521 31.48 -23.00 -26.53
CA LEU A 521 32.12 -23.30 -25.25
C LEU A 521 33.41 -24.10 -25.42
N TYR A 522 33.39 -25.14 -26.28
CA TYR A 522 34.59 -25.92 -26.56
C TYR A 522 35.71 -25.09 -27.14
N GLU A 523 35.41 -24.29 -28.17
CA GLU A 523 36.39 -23.43 -28.85
C GLU A 523 36.99 -22.40 -27.88
N GLU A 524 36.16 -21.75 -27.08
CA GLU A 524 36.57 -20.77 -26.09
C GLU A 524 37.43 -21.39 -24.96
N LEU A 525 37.09 -22.58 -24.47
CA LEU A 525 37.88 -23.29 -23.47
C LEU A 525 39.27 -23.70 -24.00
N VAL A 526 39.33 -24.13 -25.27
CA VAL A 526 40.61 -24.42 -25.92
C VAL A 526 41.48 -23.15 -26.07
N HIS A 527 40.90 -22.06 -26.56
CA HIS A 527 41.58 -20.78 -26.70
C HIS A 527 42.07 -20.19 -25.37
N ALA A 528 41.29 -20.36 -24.33
CA ALA A 528 41.61 -19.90 -22.97
C ALA A 528 42.69 -20.78 -22.27
N GLY A 529 43.14 -21.87 -22.91
CA GLY A 529 44.15 -22.76 -22.37
C GLY A 529 43.63 -23.73 -21.29
N PHE A 530 42.39 -24.18 -21.42
CA PHE A 530 41.74 -25.19 -20.56
C PHE A 530 41.40 -26.47 -21.35
N PRO A 531 42.39 -27.22 -21.89
CA PRO A 531 42.13 -28.38 -22.75
C PRO A 531 41.40 -29.53 -22.04
N GLU A 532 41.62 -29.70 -20.74
CA GLU A 532 40.92 -30.71 -19.95
C GLU A 532 39.42 -30.41 -19.85
N LEU A 533 39.06 -29.17 -19.56
CA LEU A 533 37.67 -28.70 -19.51
C LEU A 533 37.00 -28.74 -20.89
N ALA A 534 37.75 -28.42 -21.94
CA ALA A 534 37.30 -28.50 -23.31
C ALA A 534 36.99 -29.97 -23.74
N ALA A 535 37.85 -30.92 -23.33
CA ALA A 535 37.60 -32.35 -23.60
C ALA A 535 36.33 -32.85 -22.96
N ILE A 536 36.00 -32.40 -21.75
CA ILE A 536 34.75 -32.69 -21.04
C ILE A 536 33.55 -32.13 -21.83
N ALA A 537 33.62 -30.85 -22.23
CA ALA A 537 32.57 -30.21 -23.03
C ALA A 537 32.32 -30.93 -24.37
N LYS A 538 33.34 -31.57 -24.95
CA LYS A 538 33.24 -32.35 -26.21
C LYS A 538 32.67 -33.73 -26.03
N SER A 539 32.87 -34.38 -24.89
CA SER A 539 32.44 -35.77 -24.62
C SER A 539 30.95 -35.92 -24.35
N LEU A 540 30.21 -34.82 -24.35
CA LEU A 540 28.81 -34.78 -23.99
C LEU A 540 27.90 -35.21 -25.15
N PRO A 541 26.81 -35.98 -24.89
CA PRO A 541 25.93 -36.51 -25.93
C PRO A 541 25.26 -35.35 -26.71
N ARG A 542 25.22 -35.46 -28.03
CA ARG A 542 24.54 -34.53 -28.93
C ARG A 542 23.02 -34.54 -28.66
N PRO A 543 22.34 -33.39 -28.72
CA PRO A 543 20.89 -33.38 -28.66
C PRO A 543 20.33 -34.20 -29.84
N GLY A 544 19.68 -35.33 -29.53
CA GLY A 544 19.04 -36.22 -30.51
C GLY A 544 19.38 -37.70 -30.38
N SER A 545 20.34 -38.14 -29.57
CA SER A 545 20.55 -39.54 -29.25
C SER A 545 19.97 -39.87 -27.87
N LEU A 546 18.69 -40.16 -27.83
CA LEU A 546 18.04 -40.82 -26.69
C LEU A 546 18.51 -42.27 -26.67
N ALA A 547 19.64 -42.56 -26.04
CA ALA A 547 19.90 -43.87 -25.47
C ALA A 547 19.40 -43.84 -24.03
N GLU A 548 18.43 -44.69 -23.76
CA GLU A 548 17.87 -44.92 -22.42
C GLU A 548 19.02 -45.21 -21.43
N LEU A 549 19.21 -44.30 -20.48
CA LEU A 549 20.01 -44.58 -19.30
C LEU A 549 19.11 -45.18 -18.23
N PRO A 550 19.58 -46.22 -17.50
CA PRO A 550 18.80 -46.82 -16.43
C PRO A 550 18.59 -45.83 -15.30
N GLY A 551 17.38 -45.81 -14.82
CA GLY A 551 16.79 -44.95 -13.83
C GLY A 551 17.66 -44.56 -12.65
N ASP A 552 18.21 -43.34 -12.72
CA ASP A 552 18.53 -42.55 -11.54
C ASP A 552 17.83 -41.20 -11.69
N VAL A 553 16.86 -41.01 -10.82
CA VAL A 553 16.06 -39.81 -10.71
C VAL A 553 17.00 -38.62 -10.40
N PRO A 554 17.00 -37.56 -11.22
CA PRO A 554 17.76 -36.36 -10.88
C PRO A 554 17.22 -35.75 -9.58
N PRO A 555 18.08 -35.12 -8.76
CA PRO A 555 17.65 -34.54 -7.52
C PRO A 555 16.64 -33.43 -7.79
N GLN A 556 15.45 -33.64 -7.25
CA GLN A 556 14.41 -32.62 -7.17
C GLN A 556 14.92 -31.41 -6.38
N ASP A 557 14.46 -30.26 -6.81
CA ASP A 557 14.70 -28.94 -6.27
C ASP A 557 14.98 -28.91 -4.76
N ASP A 558 16.20 -28.53 -4.39
CA ASP A 558 16.58 -28.29 -3.00
C ASP A 558 15.85 -27.03 -2.50
N VAL A 559 14.79 -27.25 -1.74
CA VAL A 559 14.10 -26.15 -1.06
C VAL A 559 14.91 -25.78 0.19
N TRP A 560 15.49 -24.60 0.21
CA TRP A 560 16.16 -24.04 1.38
C TRP A 560 15.15 -23.47 2.36
N MET A 561 15.04 -24.06 3.54
CA MET A 561 14.24 -23.52 4.62
C MET A 561 15.08 -22.62 5.53
N PHE A 562 14.61 -21.40 5.75
CA PHE A 562 15.17 -20.47 6.72
C PHE A 562 14.58 -20.75 8.09
N THR A 563 15.42 -21.10 9.06
CA THR A 563 14.99 -21.14 10.47
C THR A 563 15.69 -20.02 11.23
N ALA A 564 14.92 -19.05 11.70
CA ALA A 564 15.40 -18.00 12.58
C ALA A 564 15.31 -18.46 14.04
N LYS A 565 16.44 -18.50 14.75
CA LYS A 565 16.45 -18.64 16.20
C LYS A 565 16.49 -17.24 16.81
N LYS A 566 15.48 -16.91 17.61
CA LYS A 566 15.37 -15.63 18.31
C LYS A 566 16.59 -15.44 19.21
N GLY A 567 17.47 -14.47 18.90
CA GLY A 567 18.52 -14.02 19.81
C GLY A 567 19.98 -14.23 19.39
N SER A 568 20.30 -14.64 18.15
CA SER A 568 21.69 -14.69 17.69
C SER A 568 21.83 -14.20 16.24
N THR A 569 22.87 -13.43 15.98
CA THR A 569 23.24 -12.86 14.68
C THR A 569 23.92 -13.86 13.73
N LEU A 570 23.84 -15.15 13.99
CA LEU A 570 24.44 -16.22 13.18
C LEU A 570 23.35 -17.06 12.53
N TRP A 571 23.36 -17.09 11.19
CA TRP A 571 22.49 -17.92 10.37
C TRP A 571 23.17 -19.27 10.11
N ASN A 572 22.55 -20.37 10.52
CA ASN A 572 23.00 -21.71 10.19
C ASN A 572 22.15 -22.31 9.09
N PHE A 573 22.79 -22.74 8.01
CA PHE A 573 22.16 -23.47 6.92
C PHE A 573 22.15 -24.97 7.22
N LYS A 574 21.02 -25.62 7.12
CA LYS A 574 20.92 -27.07 7.26
C LYS A 574 20.18 -27.64 6.05
N LYS A 575 20.84 -28.58 5.35
CA LYS A 575 20.28 -29.33 4.25
C LYS A 575 19.33 -30.41 4.80
N VAL A 576 18.07 -30.37 4.45
CA VAL A 576 17.09 -31.40 4.82
C VAL A 576 16.64 -32.15 3.58
N ARG A 577 17.00 -33.42 3.47
CA ARG A 577 16.40 -34.32 2.47
C ARG A 577 15.02 -34.75 2.94
N LYS A 578 14.00 -34.50 2.13
CA LYS A 578 12.65 -35.04 2.34
C LYS A 578 12.32 -36.04 1.24
N ASN A 579 12.13 -37.30 1.62
CA ASN A 579 11.40 -38.29 0.83
C ASN A 579 9.91 -37.95 0.95
N ILE A 580 9.28 -37.61 -0.16
CA ILE A 580 7.82 -37.52 -0.26
C ILE A 580 7.35 -38.44 -1.39
N SER A 581 6.73 -39.53 -0.95
CA SER A 581 5.87 -40.33 -1.82
C SER A 581 4.46 -39.75 -1.79
N ASN A 582 3.93 -39.47 -2.97
CA ASN A 582 2.51 -39.28 -3.35
C ASN A 582 1.59 -38.50 -2.42
N SER A 583 1.17 -37.30 -2.77
CA SER A 583 -0.18 -37.03 -3.31
C SER A 583 -0.55 -35.54 -3.16
N VAL A 584 -1.21 -35.05 -4.22
CA VAL A 584 -2.23 -33.97 -4.26
C VAL A 584 -1.78 -32.52 -4.16
N ILE A 585 -1.88 -31.89 -5.31
CA ILE A 585 -2.13 -30.49 -5.65
C ILE A 585 -2.89 -29.74 -4.54
N LEU A 586 -2.25 -28.71 -3.99
CA LEU A 586 -2.91 -27.56 -3.37
C LEU A 586 -2.04 -26.33 -3.60
N THR A 587 -2.20 -25.76 -4.78
CA THR A 587 -1.81 -24.39 -5.12
C THR A 587 -2.96 -23.49 -4.72
N GLU A 588 -2.66 -22.34 -4.11
CA GLU A 588 -3.45 -21.13 -3.90
C GLU A 588 -3.77 -20.66 -2.46
N ASN A 589 -3.51 -21.43 -1.42
CA ASN A 589 -3.85 -20.96 -0.07
C ASN A 589 -2.67 -20.56 0.85
N PHE A 590 -1.43 -20.64 0.38
CA PHE A 590 -0.26 -20.26 1.21
C PHE A 590 0.03 -18.76 1.23
N PHE A 591 -0.42 -18.01 0.22
CA PHE A 591 -0.18 -16.55 0.15
C PHE A 591 -1.12 -15.75 1.07
N LEU A 592 -2.30 -16.25 1.34
CA LEU A 592 -3.28 -15.61 2.24
C LEU A 592 -2.94 -15.81 3.74
N MET A 593 -2.21 -16.87 4.09
CA MET A 593 -1.83 -17.15 5.48
C MET A 593 -0.62 -16.30 5.93
N PHE A 594 0.23 -15.86 5.02
CA PHE A 594 1.37 -14.98 5.33
C PHE A 594 0.95 -13.52 5.53
N LEU A 595 -0.12 -13.07 4.89
CA LEU A 595 -0.66 -11.70 5.04
C LEU A 595 -1.45 -11.49 6.33
N LEU A 596 -1.93 -12.55 6.97
CA LEU A 596 -2.66 -12.49 8.25
C LEU A 596 -1.76 -12.53 9.50
N LEU A 597 -0.48 -12.90 9.36
CA LEU A 597 0.48 -12.94 10.48
C LEU A 597 1.27 -11.63 10.67
N PHE A 598 1.10 -10.64 9.78
CA PHE A 598 1.72 -9.31 9.93
C PHE A 598 0.74 -8.20 10.32
N LEU A 599 -0.51 -8.53 10.64
CA LEU A 599 -1.55 -7.58 11.07
C LEU A 599 -2.09 -7.87 12.49
N TYR A 600 -1.34 -8.64 13.30
CA TYR A 600 -1.59 -8.72 14.74
C TYR A 600 -0.40 -8.22 15.55
#